data_2b1752f3358f64c6be709c9ce542de71
#
_entry.id   2b1752f3358f64c6be709c9ce542de71
#
_cell.length_a   1.000
_cell.length_b   1.000
_cell.length_c   1.000
_cell.angle_alpha   90.00
_cell.angle_beta   90.00
_cell.angle_gamma   90.00
#
_symmetry.space_group_name_H-M   'P 1'
#
loop_
_entity.id
_entity.type
_entity.pdbx_description
1 polymer ?
#
loop_
_entity_poly.entity_id
_entity_poly.type
_entity_poly.pdbx_seq_one_letter_code
_entity_poly.pdbx_strand_id
1 'polypeptide(L)'
;MYIREIHPSDGWQLPSNERDGVVHRQHQSLDERVEVGQACMLKLSLELPALVDEMDDTVAKAYGAMPERLYVVGSDGRIAYKGGMGPILFDPEEWERAIQSVK
;
A
#
# COMPACT_ATOMS: atom_id res chain seq x y z
N MET A 1 -1.58 4.04 3.08
CA MET A 1 -2.16 4.61 1.83
C MET A 1 -2.49 3.49 0.88
N TYR A 2 -3.73 3.40 0.46
CA TYR A 2 -4.16 2.46 -0.57
C TYR A 2 -3.97 3.09 -1.95
N ILE A 3 -3.23 2.40 -2.79
CA ILE A 3 -2.87 2.88 -4.12
C ILE A 3 -3.44 1.96 -5.20
N ARG A 4 -3.14 2.26 -6.45
CA ARG A 4 -3.52 1.47 -7.61
C ARG A 4 -3.12 0.00 -7.45
N GLU A 5 -4.00 -0.92 -7.89
CA GLU A 5 -3.70 -2.35 -7.92
C GLU A 5 -2.67 -2.68 -9.00
N ILE A 6 -1.68 -3.51 -8.65
CA ILE A 6 -0.73 -4.03 -9.63
C ILE A 6 -1.17 -5.38 -10.19
N HIS A 7 -1.96 -6.14 -9.43
CA HIS A 7 -2.50 -7.44 -9.83
C HIS A 7 -4.03 -7.45 -9.76
N PRO A 8 -4.74 -6.60 -10.53
CA PRO A 8 -6.20 -6.61 -10.53
C PRO A 8 -6.74 -7.87 -11.22
N SER A 9 -8.00 -8.21 -10.99
CA SER A 9 -8.63 -9.39 -11.58
C SER A 9 -8.69 -9.35 -13.12
N ASP A 10 -8.66 -8.16 -13.70
CA ASP A 10 -8.63 -7.93 -15.15
C ASP A 10 -7.21 -7.70 -15.69
N GLY A 11 -6.18 -8.02 -14.91
CA GLY A 11 -4.78 -7.93 -15.28
C GLY A 11 -3.99 -9.16 -14.84
N TRP A 12 -2.69 -9.00 -14.70
CA TRP A 12 -1.79 -10.06 -14.25
C TRP A 12 -2.01 -10.40 -12.77
N GLN A 13 -2.11 -11.70 -12.46
CA GLN A 13 -2.45 -12.20 -11.13
C GLN A 13 -1.31 -12.96 -10.46
N LEU A 14 -1.32 -12.94 -9.11
CA LEU A 14 -0.50 -13.80 -8.27
C LEU A 14 -1.41 -14.80 -7.53
N PRO A 15 -1.05 -16.13 -7.53
CA PRO A 15 -1.85 -17.12 -6.81
C PRO A 15 -2.03 -16.84 -5.31
N SER A 16 -1.05 -16.20 -4.67
CA SER A 16 -1.14 -15.81 -3.27
C SER A 16 -2.29 -14.83 -3.01
N ASN A 17 -2.52 -13.87 -3.92
CA ASN A 17 -3.61 -12.91 -3.79
C ASN A 17 -4.98 -13.58 -3.89
N GLU A 18 -5.11 -14.58 -4.77
CA GLU A 18 -6.34 -15.36 -4.90
C GLU A 18 -6.63 -16.15 -3.62
N ARG A 19 -5.60 -16.80 -3.04
CA ARG A 19 -5.74 -17.52 -1.77
C ARG A 19 -6.17 -16.62 -0.63
N ASP A 20 -5.66 -15.39 -0.58
CA ASP A 20 -5.97 -14.42 0.46
C ASP A 20 -7.31 -13.71 0.26
N GLY A 21 -7.95 -13.91 -0.90
CA GLY A 21 -9.22 -13.30 -1.21
C GLY A 21 -9.14 -11.78 -1.43
N VAL A 22 -7.98 -11.29 -1.88
CA VAL A 22 -7.72 -9.85 -2.10
C VAL A 22 -7.63 -9.51 -3.58
N VAL A 23 -8.25 -10.30 -4.45
CA VAL A 23 -8.28 -10.04 -5.89
C VAL A 23 -9.50 -9.19 -6.23
N HIS A 24 -9.25 -8.02 -6.78
CA HIS A 24 -10.27 -7.07 -7.20
C HIS A 24 -9.98 -6.57 -8.61
N ARG A 25 -11.04 -6.20 -9.33
CA ARG A 25 -10.90 -5.53 -10.60
C ARG A 25 -10.25 -4.16 -10.39
N GLN A 26 -9.44 -3.69 -11.37
CA GLN A 26 -8.87 -2.35 -11.31
C GLN A 26 -10.00 -1.32 -11.22
N HIS A 27 -9.92 -0.46 -10.22
CA HIS A 27 -10.90 0.61 -10.00
C HIS A 27 -10.82 1.67 -11.10
N GLN A 28 -11.99 2.14 -11.55
CA GLN A 28 -12.13 3.11 -12.62
C GLN A 28 -12.59 4.48 -12.12
N SER A 29 -12.88 4.59 -10.81
CA SER A 29 -13.26 5.84 -10.17
C SER A 29 -12.70 5.89 -8.75
N LEU A 30 -12.65 7.09 -8.17
CA LEU A 30 -12.21 7.27 -6.79
C LEU A 30 -13.15 6.53 -5.81
N ASP A 31 -14.45 6.57 -6.05
CA ASP A 31 -15.44 5.86 -5.23
C ASP A 31 -15.19 4.35 -5.25
N GLU A 32 -14.93 3.78 -6.41
CA GLU A 32 -14.56 2.36 -6.52
C GLU A 32 -13.26 2.07 -5.77
N ARG A 33 -12.25 2.93 -5.90
CA ARG A 33 -10.97 2.76 -5.20
C ARG A 33 -11.16 2.80 -3.68
N VAL A 34 -11.97 3.70 -3.17
CA VAL A 34 -12.32 3.78 -1.73
C VAL A 34 -13.00 2.49 -1.28
N GLU A 35 -13.97 2.02 -2.06
CA GLU A 35 -14.74 0.81 -1.75
C GLU A 35 -13.83 -0.43 -1.69
N VAL A 36 -12.96 -0.60 -2.68
CA VAL A 36 -12.00 -1.71 -2.72
C VAL A 36 -10.99 -1.59 -1.58
N GLY A 37 -10.51 -0.39 -1.28
CA GLY A 37 -9.60 -0.14 -0.16
C GLY A 37 -10.22 -0.55 1.17
N GLN A 38 -11.47 -0.19 1.41
CA GLN A 38 -12.21 -0.60 2.61
C GLN A 38 -12.38 -2.11 2.68
N ALA A 39 -12.73 -2.75 1.57
CA ALA A 39 -12.86 -4.20 1.50
C ALA A 39 -11.53 -4.90 1.82
N CYS A 40 -10.42 -4.42 1.32
CA CYS A 40 -9.09 -4.93 1.62
C CYS A 40 -8.74 -4.79 3.11
N MET A 41 -9.03 -3.64 3.72
CA MET A 41 -8.79 -3.42 5.14
C MET A 41 -9.55 -4.41 6.00
N LEU A 42 -10.83 -4.66 5.69
CA LEU A 42 -11.66 -5.64 6.39
C LEU A 42 -11.15 -7.06 6.18
N LYS A 43 -10.83 -7.42 4.95
CA LYS A 43 -10.40 -8.78 4.60
C LYS A 43 -9.07 -9.14 5.25
N LEU A 44 -8.15 -8.19 5.36
CA LEU A 44 -6.83 -8.37 5.96
C LEU A 44 -6.82 -8.07 7.46
N SER A 45 -7.97 -7.75 8.04
CA SER A 45 -8.13 -7.41 9.47
C SER A 45 -7.21 -6.28 9.93
N LEU A 46 -7.04 -5.27 9.08
CA LEU A 46 -6.21 -4.11 9.39
C LEU A 46 -7.05 -3.06 10.13
N GLU A 47 -6.57 -2.65 11.29
CA GLU A 47 -7.23 -1.67 12.16
C GLU A 47 -6.57 -0.29 12.13
N LEU A 48 -5.76 -0.04 11.10
CA LEU A 48 -5.04 1.22 10.92
C LEU A 48 -5.90 2.25 10.19
N PRO A 49 -5.73 3.55 10.47
CA PRO A 49 -6.30 4.58 9.61
C PRO A 49 -5.75 4.42 8.19
N ALA A 50 -6.62 4.53 7.19
CA ALA A 50 -6.23 4.36 5.80
C ALA A 50 -6.61 5.60 4.98
N LEU A 51 -5.75 5.97 4.08
CA LEU A 51 -5.99 6.98 3.06
C LEU A 51 -5.98 6.30 1.70
N VAL A 52 -6.66 6.89 0.74
CA VAL A 52 -6.77 6.38 -0.63
C VAL A 52 -6.14 7.38 -1.58
N ASP A 53 -5.31 6.89 -2.50
CA ASP A 53 -4.65 7.75 -3.48
C ASP A 53 -5.63 8.27 -4.54
N GLU A 54 -5.30 9.42 -5.11
CA GLU A 54 -6.05 10.01 -6.22
C GLU A 54 -5.97 9.12 -7.47
N MET A 55 -6.94 9.27 -8.38
CA MET A 55 -7.01 8.45 -9.60
C MET A 55 -5.85 8.69 -10.56
N ASP A 56 -5.16 9.81 -10.46
CA ASP A 56 -3.93 10.09 -11.21
C ASP A 56 -2.66 9.50 -10.57
N ASP A 57 -2.82 8.76 -9.46
CA ASP A 57 -1.75 8.09 -8.74
C ASP A 57 -0.69 9.07 -8.21
N THR A 58 -1.11 10.24 -7.76
CA THR A 58 -0.22 11.31 -7.27
C THR A 58 0.75 10.82 -6.19
N VAL A 59 0.22 10.14 -5.16
CA VAL A 59 1.05 9.67 -4.05
C VAL A 59 1.90 8.49 -4.47
N ALA A 60 1.34 7.53 -5.21
CA ALA A 60 2.09 6.38 -5.72
C ALA A 60 3.31 6.82 -6.53
N LYS A 61 3.15 7.84 -7.38
CA LYS A 61 4.24 8.39 -8.20
C LYS A 61 5.25 9.15 -7.34
N ALA A 62 4.79 10.01 -6.44
CA ALA A 62 5.66 10.84 -5.61
C ALA A 62 6.56 9.98 -4.70
N TYR A 63 6.05 8.88 -4.18
CA TYR A 63 6.77 8.00 -3.26
C TYR A 63 7.43 6.81 -3.96
N GLY A 64 7.23 6.64 -5.26
CA GLY A 64 7.71 5.44 -5.96
C GLY A 64 7.14 4.17 -5.30
N ALA A 65 5.86 4.18 -5.00
CA ALA A 65 5.25 3.22 -4.08
C ALA A 65 4.88 1.86 -4.71
N MET A 66 4.86 1.76 -6.03
CA MET A 66 4.46 0.54 -6.71
C MET A 66 5.53 -0.55 -6.62
N PRO A 67 5.17 -1.84 -6.38
CA PRO A 67 3.84 -2.31 -5.96
C PRO A 67 3.51 -2.01 -4.50
N GLU A 68 4.48 -1.97 -3.63
CA GLU A 68 4.36 -1.51 -2.24
C GLU A 68 5.72 -1.03 -1.72
N ARG A 69 5.68 -0.14 -0.73
CA ARG A 69 6.89 0.40 -0.11
C ARG A 69 6.56 0.95 1.29
N LEU A 70 7.47 0.75 2.22
CA LEU A 70 7.34 1.25 3.58
C LEU A 70 8.14 2.54 3.78
N TYR A 71 7.57 3.47 4.53
CA TYR A 71 8.21 4.73 4.91
C TYR A 71 8.01 5.01 6.39
N VAL A 72 8.92 5.77 6.98
CA VAL A 72 8.72 6.41 8.28
C VAL A 72 8.89 7.91 8.08
N VAL A 73 7.90 8.67 8.52
CA VAL A 73 7.95 10.14 8.52
C VAL A 73 8.13 10.58 9.96
N GLY A 74 9.15 11.38 10.21
CA GLY A 74 9.43 11.91 11.53
C GLY A 74 8.46 13.02 11.94
N SER A 75 8.49 13.41 13.20
CA SER A 75 7.65 14.50 13.73
C SER A 75 7.97 15.86 13.09
N ASP A 76 9.15 15.99 12.49
CA ASP A 76 9.56 17.17 11.72
C ASP A 76 9.00 17.22 10.30
N GLY A 77 8.21 16.21 9.90
CA GLY A 77 7.62 16.10 8.56
C GLY A 77 8.56 15.55 7.49
N ARG A 78 9.77 15.13 7.89
CA ARG A 78 10.77 14.60 6.94
C ARG A 78 10.76 13.08 6.94
N ILE A 79 11.12 12.50 5.80
CA ILE A 79 11.28 11.04 5.67
C ILE A 79 12.52 10.61 6.47
N ALA A 80 12.30 9.80 7.51
CA ALA A 80 13.34 9.23 8.34
C ALA A 80 13.81 7.86 7.84
N TYR A 81 12.93 7.15 7.11
CA TYR A 81 13.24 5.84 6.55
C TYR A 81 12.47 5.65 5.23
N LYS A 82 13.15 5.11 4.26
CA LYS A 82 12.57 4.71 2.96
C LYS A 82 12.96 3.27 2.69
N GLY A 83 11.98 2.37 2.70
CA GLY A 83 12.18 0.97 2.36
C GLY A 83 12.42 0.74 0.87
N GLY A 84 12.94 -0.43 0.54
CA GLY A 84 13.08 -0.87 -0.85
C GLY A 84 11.74 -1.24 -1.47
N MET A 85 11.74 -1.36 -2.80
CA MET A 85 10.55 -1.74 -3.56
C MET A 85 10.16 -3.19 -3.25
N GLY A 86 8.91 -3.42 -2.86
CA GLY A 86 8.39 -4.77 -2.66
C GLY A 86 8.14 -5.51 -3.97
N PRO A 87 7.85 -6.83 -3.88
CA PRO A 87 7.86 -7.60 -2.63
C PRO A 87 9.24 -7.99 -2.13
N ILE A 88 10.29 -7.94 -2.97
CA ILE A 88 11.62 -8.47 -2.66
C ILE A 88 12.29 -7.72 -1.51
N LEU A 89 12.18 -6.38 -1.49
CA LEU A 89 12.81 -5.52 -0.49
C LEU A 89 11.83 -5.05 0.60
N PHE A 90 10.67 -5.68 0.68
CA PHE A 90 9.67 -5.40 1.71
C PHE A 90 10.13 -6.05 3.01
N ASP A 91 10.55 -5.23 3.99
CA ASP A 91 11.12 -5.67 5.26
C ASP A 91 10.44 -4.97 6.45
N PRO A 92 9.35 -5.55 6.98
CA PRO A 92 8.64 -4.98 8.12
C PRO A 92 9.47 -4.89 9.40
N GLU A 93 10.43 -5.79 9.60
CA GLU A 93 11.30 -5.77 10.78
C GLU A 93 12.26 -4.57 10.75
N GLU A 94 12.84 -4.28 9.60
CA GLU A 94 13.68 -3.10 9.41
C GLU A 94 12.85 -1.83 9.59
N TRP A 95 11.64 -1.82 9.07
CA TRP A 95 10.71 -0.72 9.24
C TRP A 95 10.36 -0.48 10.71
N GLU A 96 10.08 -1.54 11.47
CA GLU A 96 9.82 -1.45 12.91
C GLU A 96 11.01 -0.86 13.67
N ARG A 97 12.24 -1.30 13.36
CA ARG A 97 13.44 -0.73 13.95
C ARG A 97 13.57 0.76 13.63
N ALA A 98 13.25 1.17 12.40
CA ALA A 98 13.27 2.57 12.02
C ALA A 98 12.25 3.40 12.78
N ILE A 99 11.04 2.87 13.00
CA ILE A 99 10.02 3.54 13.84
C ILE A 99 10.55 3.76 15.25
N GLN A 100 11.17 2.75 15.85
CA GLN A 100 11.71 2.84 17.21
C GLN A 100 12.85 3.87 17.30
N SER A 101 13.63 4.03 16.25
CA SER A 101 14.77 4.97 16.23
C SER A 101 14.36 6.44 16.20
N VAL A 102 13.13 6.77 15.78
CA VAL A 102 12.64 8.16 15.67
C VAL A 102 11.73 8.58 16.82
N LYS A 103 11.49 7.72 17.76
CA LYS A 103 10.69 8.03 18.96
C LYS A 103 11.47 8.83 19.97
#